data_9190d13efddeb71fbfd4a9e9bbed7917
#
_entry.id   9190d13efddeb71fbfd4a9e9bbed7917
#
_cell.length_a   1.000
_cell.length_b   1.000
_cell.length_c   1.000
_cell.angle_alpha   90.00
_cell.angle_beta   90.00
_cell.angle_gamma   90.00
#
_symmetry.space_group_name_H-M   'P 1'
#
loop_
_entity.id
_entity.type
_entity.pdbx_description
1 polymer ?
#
loop_
_entity_poly.entity_id
_entity_poly.type
_entity_poly.pdbx_seq_one_letter_code
_entity_poly.pdbx_strand_id
1 'polypeptide(L)'
;KRIYPEEPETIVQELIEQRLEVSQPLYTIGIKDMINKKSMENSKEIVKKHISIEILLNLLIGRSSELYKELYNKGIIHGQPSLDYEFGKTYAHVLITGQSKEPETLYNEFKEKVKEMKKKGISKGDFQRIKKMIYGGYVKEYNDVQDIARMFLADYFKGINSFDYIEEIEGINVE
;
A
#
# COMPACT_ATOMS: atom_id res chain seq x y z
N LYS A 1 24.68 -15.31 9.79
CA LYS A 1 24.63 -14.05 9.02
C LYS A 1 23.55 -14.19 7.95
N ARG A 2 22.53 -13.29 7.92
CA ARG A 2 21.52 -13.32 6.85
C ARG A 2 22.17 -12.88 5.54
N ILE A 3 21.87 -13.60 4.45
CA ILE A 3 22.25 -13.24 3.09
C ILE A 3 21.05 -12.49 2.48
N TYR A 4 21.30 -11.32 1.94
CA TYR A 4 20.31 -10.51 1.25
C TYR A 4 20.65 -10.52 -0.25
N PRO A 5 19.96 -11.35 -1.06
CA PRO A 5 20.15 -11.34 -2.51
C PRO A 5 19.72 -10.01 -3.09
N GLU A 6 20.36 -9.59 -4.18
CA GLU A 6 19.86 -8.44 -4.93
C GLU A 6 18.61 -8.85 -5.71
N GLU A 7 17.58 -8.03 -5.57
CA GLU A 7 16.35 -8.18 -6.34
C GLU A 7 16.53 -7.61 -7.75
N PRO A 8 16.22 -8.36 -8.82
CA PRO A 8 16.25 -7.83 -10.17
C PRO A 8 15.19 -6.74 -10.34
N GLU A 9 15.44 -5.74 -11.17
CA GLU A 9 14.49 -4.65 -11.46
C GLU A 9 13.27 -5.14 -12.24
N THR A 10 13.44 -6.20 -13.01
CA THR A 10 12.38 -6.78 -13.85
C THR A 10 11.51 -7.77 -13.08
N ILE A 11 10.26 -7.91 -13.51
CA ILE A 11 9.37 -8.97 -13.05
C ILE A 11 9.61 -10.24 -13.89
N VAL A 12 9.50 -11.40 -13.27
CA VAL A 12 9.71 -12.69 -13.94
C VAL A 12 8.51 -13.09 -14.78
N GLN A 13 7.30 -12.81 -14.28
CA GLN A 13 6.04 -13.18 -14.91
C GLN A 13 4.97 -12.13 -14.62
N GLU A 14 4.26 -11.68 -15.66
CA GLU A 14 3.23 -10.63 -15.51
C GLU A 14 1.91 -11.15 -14.97
N LEU A 15 1.53 -12.39 -15.29
CA LEU A 15 0.29 -13.02 -14.88
C LEU A 15 0.55 -14.43 -14.40
N ILE A 16 0.01 -14.77 -13.23
CA ILE A 16 -0.01 -16.15 -12.71
C ILE A 16 -1.45 -16.50 -12.40
N GLU A 17 -1.93 -17.60 -12.95
CA GLU A 17 -3.24 -18.18 -12.65
C GLU A 17 -3.06 -19.55 -11.99
N GLN A 18 -3.80 -19.76 -10.92
CA GLN A 18 -3.81 -21.03 -10.20
C GLN A 18 -5.25 -21.46 -9.93
N ARG A 19 -5.61 -22.69 -10.32
CA ARG A 19 -6.92 -23.26 -10.05
C ARG A 19 -6.91 -23.92 -8.68
N LEU A 20 -7.75 -23.41 -7.78
CA LEU A 20 -7.94 -23.91 -6.43
C LEU A 20 -9.45 -24.05 -6.15
N GLU A 21 -9.81 -24.94 -5.22
CA GLU A 21 -11.17 -25.02 -4.70
C GLU A 21 -11.44 -23.89 -3.73
N VAL A 22 -11.96 -22.77 -4.26
CA VAL A 22 -12.30 -21.57 -3.48
C VAL A 22 -13.74 -21.18 -3.76
N SER A 23 -14.41 -20.58 -2.77
CA SER A 23 -15.79 -20.12 -2.89
C SER A 23 -15.96 -18.96 -3.87
N GLN A 24 -14.93 -18.13 -4.01
CA GLN A 24 -14.86 -17.02 -4.95
C GLN A 24 -13.41 -16.85 -5.44
N PRO A 25 -13.22 -16.36 -6.69
CA PRO A 25 -11.88 -16.06 -7.18
C PRO A 25 -11.17 -15.03 -6.30
N LEU A 26 -9.93 -15.32 -5.96
CA LEU A 26 -9.02 -14.42 -5.28
C LEU A 26 -8.15 -13.72 -6.31
N TYR A 27 -7.80 -12.47 -6.05
CA TYR A 27 -6.83 -11.75 -6.86
C TYR A 27 -5.76 -11.10 -5.99
N THR A 28 -4.58 -10.94 -6.55
CA THR A 28 -3.51 -10.12 -6.00
C THR A 28 -2.89 -9.30 -7.13
N ILE A 29 -2.95 -7.98 -7.01
CA ILE A 29 -2.20 -7.07 -7.88
C ILE A 29 -0.90 -6.75 -7.16
N GLY A 30 0.22 -7.20 -7.74
CA GLY A 30 1.56 -6.90 -7.26
C GLY A 30 2.18 -5.75 -8.04
N ILE A 31 2.74 -4.75 -7.37
CA ILE A 31 3.50 -3.67 -7.99
C ILE A 31 4.88 -3.65 -7.36
N LYS A 32 5.88 -3.97 -8.16
CA LYS A 32 7.27 -3.93 -7.71
C LYS A 32 7.73 -2.49 -7.56
N ASP A 33 8.38 -2.19 -6.45
CA ASP A 33 8.95 -0.88 -6.17
C ASP A 33 10.48 -0.95 -6.16
N MET A 34 11.10 0.14 -6.60
CA MET A 34 12.55 0.26 -6.63
C MET A 34 13.07 0.80 -5.31
N ILE A 35 14.03 0.08 -4.74
CA ILE A 35 14.70 0.50 -3.50
C ILE A 35 15.88 1.40 -3.84
N ASN A 36 15.85 2.63 -3.34
CA ASN A 36 17.04 3.45 -3.28
C ASN A 36 17.82 3.10 -2.00
N LYS A 37 18.97 2.42 -2.15
CA LYS A 37 19.81 1.97 -1.03
C LYS A 37 20.18 3.13 -0.07
N LYS A 38 20.36 4.34 -0.58
CA LYS A 38 20.67 5.52 0.25
C LYS A 38 19.48 5.98 1.10
N SER A 39 18.27 5.94 0.56
CA SER A 39 17.08 6.31 1.33
C SER A 39 16.73 5.29 2.40
N MET A 40 17.18 4.03 2.27
CA MET A 40 16.99 2.98 3.26
C MET A 40 17.93 3.08 4.48
N GLU A 41 18.83 4.05 4.50
CA GLU A 41 19.70 4.35 5.66
C GLU A 41 19.09 5.41 6.59
N ASN A 42 18.02 6.08 6.16
CA ASN A 42 17.34 7.14 6.91
C ASN A 42 15.91 6.72 7.26
N SER A 43 15.65 6.51 8.56
CA SER A 43 14.33 6.13 9.07
C SER A 43 13.21 7.06 8.58
N LYS A 44 13.40 8.37 8.64
CA LYS A 44 12.40 9.36 8.23
C LYS A 44 12.06 9.27 6.73
N GLU A 45 13.03 9.05 5.87
CA GLU A 45 12.82 8.88 4.44
C GLU A 45 12.03 7.60 4.13
N ILE A 46 12.33 6.51 4.83
CA ILE A 46 11.61 5.24 4.71
C ILE A 46 10.15 5.45 5.12
N VAL A 47 9.93 6.03 6.28
CA VAL A 47 8.60 6.29 6.85
C VAL A 47 7.79 7.22 5.94
N LYS A 48 8.38 8.30 5.46
CA LYS A 48 7.75 9.24 4.54
C LYS A 48 7.30 8.55 3.24
N LYS A 49 8.16 7.70 2.68
CA LYS A 49 7.81 6.89 1.50
C LYS A 49 6.67 5.94 1.80
N HIS A 50 6.73 5.21 2.93
CA HIS A 50 5.69 4.26 3.34
C HIS A 50 4.33 4.96 3.46
N ILE A 51 4.24 6.03 4.24
CA ILE A 51 3.00 6.80 4.42
C ILE A 51 2.49 7.35 3.07
N SER A 52 3.38 7.84 2.22
CA SER A 52 2.99 8.38 0.90
C SER A 52 2.35 7.31 0.02
N ILE A 53 2.90 6.09 0.01
CA ILE A 53 2.34 4.96 -0.71
C ILE A 53 1.00 4.54 -0.09
N GLU A 54 0.90 4.49 1.23
CA GLU A 54 -0.35 4.16 1.92
C GLU A 54 -1.47 5.17 1.60
N ILE A 55 -1.16 6.46 1.60
CA ILE A 55 -2.09 7.51 1.17
C ILE A 55 -2.52 7.28 -0.28
N LEU A 56 -1.57 7.04 -1.18
CA LEU A 56 -1.83 6.84 -2.60
C LEU A 56 -2.73 5.63 -2.86
N LEU A 57 -2.48 4.51 -2.20
CA LEU A 57 -3.30 3.30 -2.33
C LEU A 57 -4.72 3.52 -1.84
N ASN A 58 -4.89 4.20 -0.72
CA ASN A 58 -6.21 4.54 -0.20
C ASN A 58 -6.98 5.53 -1.09
N LEU A 59 -6.28 6.46 -1.76
CA LEU A 59 -6.88 7.34 -2.76
C LEU A 59 -7.31 6.58 -4.02
N LEU A 60 -6.51 5.61 -4.46
CA LEU A 60 -6.79 4.82 -5.68
C LEU A 60 -7.93 3.83 -5.49
N ILE A 61 -7.86 2.97 -4.47
CA ILE A 61 -8.79 1.84 -4.31
C ILE A 61 -9.24 1.60 -2.86
N GLY A 62 -8.92 2.50 -1.93
CA GLY A 62 -9.42 2.43 -0.57
C GLY A 62 -10.95 2.60 -0.51
N ARG A 63 -11.57 2.19 0.59
CA ARG A 63 -13.04 2.14 0.78
C ARG A 63 -13.79 3.42 0.40
N SER A 64 -13.17 4.57 0.53
CA SER A 64 -13.79 5.87 0.22
C SER A 64 -13.43 6.40 -1.18
N SER A 65 -12.63 5.68 -1.96
CA SER A 65 -12.25 6.05 -3.32
C SER A 65 -13.41 5.90 -4.30
N GLU A 66 -13.35 6.62 -5.40
CA GLU A 66 -14.31 6.54 -6.49
C GLU A 66 -14.27 5.14 -7.13
N LEU A 67 -13.09 4.66 -7.46
CA LEU A 67 -12.90 3.33 -8.08
C LEU A 67 -13.50 2.22 -7.21
N TYR A 68 -13.25 2.23 -5.89
CA TYR A 68 -13.86 1.24 -5.00
C TYR A 68 -15.39 1.24 -5.09
N LYS A 69 -16.01 2.43 -5.03
CA LYS A 69 -17.48 2.57 -5.10
C LYS A 69 -18.04 2.05 -6.42
N GLU A 70 -17.36 2.37 -7.53
CA GLU A 70 -17.78 1.89 -8.86
C GLU A 70 -17.69 0.37 -8.96
N LEU A 71 -16.57 -0.23 -8.57
CA LEU A 71 -16.38 -1.68 -8.58
C LEU A 71 -17.37 -2.42 -7.67
N TYR A 72 -17.64 -1.84 -6.50
CA TYR A 72 -18.62 -2.38 -5.55
C TYR A 72 -20.04 -2.31 -6.11
N ASN A 73 -20.44 -1.17 -6.67
CA ASN A 73 -21.78 -0.98 -7.28
C ASN A 73 -22.00 -1.87 -8.52
N LYS A 74 -20.94 -2.14 -9.29
CA LYS A 74 -20.95 -3.09 -10.41
C LYS A 74 -20.97 -4.55 -9.94
N GLY A 75 -20.78 -4.82 -8.65
CA GLY A 75 -20.70 -6.20 -8.09
C GLY A 75 -19.41 -6.94 -8.47
N ILE A 76 -18.39 -6.22 -8.95
CA ILE A 76 -17.08 -6.78 -9.31
C ILE A 76 -16.31 -7.16 -8.03
N ILE A 77 -16.42 -6.34 -6.98
CA ILE A 77 -15.87 -6.63 -5.66
C ILE A 77 -16.99 -6.64 -4.62
N HIS A 78 -16.82 -7.43 -3.54
CA HIS A 78 -17.80 -7.53 -2.45
C HIS A 78 -17.27 -7.00 -1.11
N GLY A 79 -15.99 -6.68 -1.03
CA GLY A 79 -15.36 -6.17 0.19
C GLY A 79 -14.18 -5.26 -0.14
N GLN A 80 -13.70 -4.57 0.87
CA GLN A 80 -12.51 -3.74 0.75
C GLN A 80 -11.29 -4.65 0.52
N PRO A 81 -10.44 -4.38 -0.50
CA PRO A 81 -9.19 -5.08 -0.65
C PRO A 81 -8.22 -4.77 0.49
N SER A 82 -7.34 -5.70 0.83
CA SER A 82 -6.14 -5.41 1.61
C SER A 82 -5.17 -4.62 0.76
N LEU A 83 -4.56 -3.61 1.37
CA LEU A 83 -3.62 -2.69 0.74
C LEU A 83 -2.34 -2.74 1.55
N ASP A 84 -1.33 -3.42 1.05
CA ASP A 84 -0.11 -3.67 1.78
C ASP A 84 1.09 -3.11 1.00
N TYR A 85 1.98 -2.40 1.68
CA TYR A 85 3.30 -2.05 1.17
C TYR A 85 4.36 -2.74 2.00
N GLU A 86 4.92 -3.78 1.42
CA GLU A 86 5.97 -4.56 2.05
C GLU A 86 7.35 -4.13 1.54
N PHE A 87 8.28 -3.94 2.45
CA PHE A 87 9.64 -3.60 2.12
C PHE A 87 10.66 -4.17 3.12
N GLY A 88 11.83 -4.40 2.61
CA GLY A 88 13.00 -4.85 3.35
C GLY A 88 14.27 -4.20 2.83
N LYS A 89 15.43 -4.74 3.18
CA LYS A 89 16.72 -4.16 2.76
C LYS A 89 16.99 -4.22 1.26
N THR A 90 16.40 -5.18 0.56
CA THR A 90 16.69 -5.47 -0.86
C THR A 90 15.45 -5.59 -1.73
N TYR A 91 14.24 -5.45 -1.16
CA TYR A 91 13.00 -5.58 -1.90
C TYR A 91 11.95 -4.60 -1.40
N ALA A 92 11.07 -4.17 -2.27
CA ALA A 92 9.84 -3.48 -1.93
C ALA A 92 8.76 -3.76 -2.98
N HIS A 93 7.53 -3.90 -2.53
CA HIS A 93 6.38 -4.10 -3.41
C HIS A 93 5.08 -3.70 -2.71
N VAL A 94 4.10 -3.35 -3.55
CA VAL A 94 2.71 -3.17 -3.13
C VAL A 94 1.94 -4.45 -3.45
N LEU A 95 1.07 -4.87 -2.55
CA LEU A 95 0.08 -5.92 -2.76
C LEU A 95 -1.32 -5.36 -2.54
N ILE A 96 -2.19 -5.56 -3.52
CA ILE A 96 -3.62 -5.26 -3.44
C ILE A 96 -4.36 -6.58 -3.58
N THR A 97 -4.87 -7.10 -2.48
CA THR A 97 -5.42 -8.46 -2.41
C THR A 97 -6.89 -8.45 -2.04
N GLY A 98 -7.68 -9.28 -2.70
CA GLY A 98 -9.11 -9.37 -2.40
C GLY A 98 -9.82 -10.48 -3.17
N GLN A 99 -11.15 -10.39 -3.16
CA GLN A 99 -12.03 -11.29 -3.90
C GLN A 99 -12.72 -10.50 -5.02
N SER A 100 -12.77 -11.09 -6.21
CA SER A 100 -13.48 -10.51 -7.35
C SER A 100 -14.02 -11.61 -8.25
N LYS A 101 -15.24 -11.42 -8.76
CA LYS A 101 -15.79 -12.30 -9.80
C LYS A 101 -15.14 -12.05 -11.17
N GLU A 102 -14.56 -10.86 -11.35
CA GLU A 102 -13.97 -10.40 -12.61
C GLU A 102 -12.60 -9.76 -12.36
N PRO A 103 -11.57 -10.55 -11.96
CA PRO A 103 -10.24 -10.02 -11.62
C PRO A 103 -9.58 -9.23 -12.75
N GLU A 104 -9.78 -9.65 -14.01
CA GLU A 104 -9.22 -8.98 -15.19
C GLU A 104 -9.86 -7.60 -15.41
N THR A 105 -11.20 -7.51 -15.30
CA THR A 105 -11.93 -6.23 -15.36
C THR A 105 -11.46 -5.29 -14.27
N LEU A 106 -11.34 -5.78 -13.04
CA LEU A 106 -10.82 -5.01 -11.91
C LEU A 106 -9.41 -4.47 -12.19
N TYR A 107 -8.52 -5.30 -12.69
CA TYR A 107 -7.14 -4.90 -13.00
C TYR A 107 -7.09 -3.83 -14.09
N ASN A 108 -7.91 -3.93 -15.12
CA ASN A 108 -7.98 -2.93 -16.17
C ASN A 108 -8.54 -1.60 -15.67
N GLU A 109 -9.62 -1.59 -14.89
CA GLU A 109 -10.18 -0.40 -14.26
C GLU A 109 -9.14 0.27 -13.31
N PHE A 110 -8.41 -0.54 -12.55
CA PHE A 110 -7.34 -0.04 -11.69
C PHE A 110 -6.23 0.66 -12.49
N LYS A 111 -5.78 0.05 -13.61
CA LYS A 111 -4.77 0.68 -14.48
C LYS A 111 -5.25 2.01 -15.08
N GLU A 112 -6.50 2.05 -15.52
CA GLU A 112 -7.07 3.30 -16.08
C GLU A 112 -7.18 4.38 -14.99
N LYS A 113 -7.58 4.02 -13.76
CA LYS A 113 -7.61 4.97 -12.65
C LYS A 113 -6.22 5.52 -12.28
N VAL A 114 -5.19 4.69 -12.33
CA VAL A 114 -3.80 5.14 -12.14
C VAL A 114 -3.40 6.14 -13.23
N LYS A 115 -3.74 5.88 -14.50
CA LYS A 115 -3.47 6.80 -15.61
C LYS A 115 -4.23 8.12 -15.45
N GLU A 116 -5.50 8.04 -15.07
CA GLU A 116 -6.33 9.21 -14.81
C GLU A 116 -5.73 10.08 -13.70
N MET A 117 -5.37 9.47 -12.58
CA MET A 117 -4.79 10.17 -11.43
C MET A 117 -3.44 10.81 -11.78
N LYS A 118 -2.59 10.14 -12.57
CA LYS A 118 -1.35 10.73 -13.09
C LYS A 118 -1.59 11.97 -13.95
N LYS A 119 -2.68 11.99 -14.71
CA LYS A 119 -3.02 13.12 -15.61
C LYS A 119 -3.71 14.27 -14.89
N LYS A 120 -4.62 13.97 -13.97
CA LYS A 120 -5.45 14.98 -13.29
C LYS A 120 -4.84 15.49 -11.99
N GLY A 121 -3.89 14.73 -11.41
CA GLY A 121 -3.37 14.98 -10.06
C GLY A 121 -4.32 14.49 -8.98
N ILE A 122 -3.98 14.80 -7.74
CA ILE A 122 -4.70 14.38 -6.53
C ILE A 122 -5.52 15.55 -5.99
N SER A 123 -6.79 15.30 -5.67
CA SER A 123 -7.66 16.26 -4.99
C SER A 123 -7.10 16.57 -3.60
N LYS A 124 -6.92 17.87 -3.32
CA LYS A 124 -6.43 18.36 -2.02
C LYS A 124 -7.35 17.94 -0.86
N GLY A 125 -8.67 17.96 -1.10
CA GLY A 125 -9.66 17.54 -0.11
C GLY A 125 -9.59 16.04 0.20
N ASP A 126 -9.49 15.19 -0.82
CA ASP A 126 -9.37 13.75 -0.65
C ASP A 126 -8.05 13.36 0.01
N PHE A 127 -6.96 14.00 -0.39
CA PHE A 127 -5.66 13.82 0.24
C PHE A 127 -5.73 14.11 1.75
N GLN A 128 -6.26 15.26 2.15
CA GLN A 128 -6.35 15.64 3.57
C GLN A 128 -7.25 14.68 4.35
N ARG A 129 -8.32 14.20 3.74
CA ARG A 129 -9.23 13.23 4.36
C ARG A 129 -8.52 11.88 4.60
N ILE A 130 -7.81 11.36 3.60
CA ILE A 130 -7.07 10.10 3.73
C ILE A 130 -5.90 10.26 4.71
N LYS A 131 -5.14 11.34 4.62
CA LYS A 131 -4.06 11.65 5.56
C LYS A 131 -4.53 11.63 7.02
N LYS A 132 -5.67 12.28 7.32
CA LYS A 132 -6.27 12.26 8.66
C LYS A 132 -6.71 10.86 9.09
N MET A 133 -7.25 10.06 8.18
CA MET A 133 -7.63 8.67 8.46
C MET A 133 -6.43 7.83 8.86
N ILE A 134 -5.34 7.92 8.10
CA ILE A 134 -4.10 7.18 8.36
C ILE A 134 -3.45 7.64 9.67
N TYR A 135 -3.38 8.96 9.91
CA TYR A 135 -2.92 9.52 11.18
C TYR A 135 -3.69 8.95 12.37
N GLY A 136 -5.03 8.93 12.27
CA GLY A 136 -5.88 8.33 13.31
C GLY A 136 -5.63 6.84 13.51
N GLY A 137 -5.27 6.10 12.45
CA GLY A 137 -4.84 4.71 12.51
C GLY A 137 -3.57 4.55 13.35
N TYR A 138 -2.51 5.28 13.04
CA TYR A 138 -1.26 5.24 13.81
C TYR A 138 -1.48 5.62 15.28
N VAL A 139 -2.22 6.70 15.55
CA VAL A 139 -2.53 7.09 16.95
C VAL A 139 -3.26 5.97 17.70
N LYS A 140 -4.16 5.23 17.03
CA LYS A 140 -4.88 4.12 17.63
C LYS A 140 -3.96 2.96 18.03
N GLU A 141 -2.93 2.66 17.24
CA GLU A 141 -1.97 1.59 17.52
C GLU A 141 -1.20 1.83 18.82
N TYR A 142 -1.02 3.08 19.23
CA TYR A 142 -0.40 3.43 20.52
C TYR A 142 -1.31 3.25 21.74
N ASN A 143 -2.56 2.82 21.58
CA ASN A 143 -3.47 2.58 22.70
C ASN A 143 -3.39 1.16 23.26
N ASP A 144 -2.74 0.23 22.57
CA ASP A 144 -2.58 -1.16 22.99
C ASP A 144 -1.10 -1.51 23.16
N VAL A 145 -0.75 -2.05 24.34
CA VAL A 145 0.65 -2.39 24.68
C VAL A 145 1.20 -3.50 23.77
N GLN A 146 0.35 -4.44 23.33
CA GLN A 146 0.79 -5.52 22.44
C GLN A 146 1.03 -4.99 21.03
N ASP A 147 0.19 -4.08 20.56
CA ASP A 147 0.34 -3.45 19.24
C ASP A 147 1.60 -2.58 19.21
N ILE A 148 1.85 -1.78 20.27
CA ILE A 148 3.10 -1.01 20.44
C ILE A 148 4.31 -1.94 20.38
N ALA A 149 4.31 -3.06 21.11
CA ALA A 149 5.44 -3.98 21.14
C ALA A 149 5.70 -4.63 19.79
N ARG A 150 4.66 -5.05 19.07
CA ARG A 150 4.75 -5.65 17.73
C ARG A 150 5.27 -4.65 16.70
N MET A 151 4.69 -3.44 16.68
CA MET A 151 5.09 -2.35 15.80
C MET A 151 6.56 -1.99 16.03
N PHE A 152 6.95 -1.72 17.28
CA PHE A 152 8.31 -1.38 17.61
C PHE A 152 9.32 -2.45 17.19
N LEU A 153 9.00 -3.73 17.41
CA LEU A 153 9.88 -4.83 17.02
C LEU A 153 10.00 -4.96 15.48
N ALA A 154 8.87 -4.84 14.77
CA ALA A 154 8.86 -4.90 13.31
C ALA A 154 9.67 -3.75 12.68
N ASP A 155 9.50 -2.55 13.18
CA ASP A 155 10.19 -1.35 12.73
C ASP A 155 11.69 -1.40 13.07
N TYR A 156 12.05 -1.85 14.26
CA TYR A 156 13.44 -2.03 14.66
C TYR A 156 14.22 -2.93 13.69
N PHE A 157 13.63 -4.04 13.24
CA PHE A 157 14.26 -4.93 12.26
C PHE A 157 14.37 -4.32 10.86
N LYS A 158 13.52 -3.35 10.53
CA LYS A 158 13.56 -2.59 9.29
C LYS A 158 14.50 -1.37 9.37
N GLY A 159 15.00 -1.04 10.56
CA GLY A 159 15.83 0.14 10.81
C GLY A 159 15.01 1.44 10.93
N ILE A 160 13.75 1.31 11.32
CA ILE A 160 12.81 2.41 11.48
C ILE A 160 12.65 2.75 12.95
N ASN A 161 12.52 4.04 13.26
CA ASN A 161 12.01 4.50 14.53
C ASN A 161 10.50 4.67 14.44
N SER A 162 9.74 3.87 15.20
CA SER A 162 8.28 3.85 15.12
C SER A 162 7.62 5.21 15.40
N PHE A 163 8.27 6.08 16.17
CA PHE A 163 7.74 7.42 16.46
C PHE A 163 7.82 8.36 15.25
N ASP A 164 8.68 8.08 14.28
CA ASP A 164 8.81 8.91 13.07
C ASP A 164 7.51 8.91 12.24
N TYR A 165 6.64 7.89 12.35
CA TYR A 165 5.35 7.87 11.64
C TYR A 165 4.44 9.04 12.00
N ILE A 166 4.34 9.37 13.28
CA ILE A 166 3.50 10.49 13.74
C ILE A 166 4.10 11.84 13.32
N GLU A 167 5.43 11.96 13.40
CA GLU A 167 6.13 13.20 13.05
C GLU A 167 6.09 13.45 11.51
N GLU A 168 6.45 12.45 10.73
CA GLU A 168 6.58 12.60 9.28
C GLU A 168 5.24 12.76 8.56
N ILE A 169 4.14 12.13 9.05
CA ILE A 169 2.84 12.27 8.40
C ILE A 169 2.37 13.74 8.37
N GLU A 170 2.70 14.53 9.36
CA GLU A 170 2.32 15.95 9.40
C GLU A 170 2.97 16.74 8.26
N GLY A 171 4.20 16.40 7.90
CA GLY A 171 4.99 17.07 6.85
C GLY A 171 4.61 16.68 5.41
N ILE A 172 3.85 15.59 5.21
CA ILE A 172 3.49 15.14 3.86
C ILE A 172 2.41 16.04 3.26
N ASN A 173 2.67 16.58 2.08
CA ASN A 173 1.77 17.46 1.34
C ASN A 173 1.56 16.97 -0.09
N VAL A 174 0.49 17.46 -0.74
CA VAL A 174 0.28 17.33 -2.18
C VAL A 174 1.04 18.47 -2.84
N GLU A 175 2.13 18.16 -3.50
CA GLU A 175 2.81 19.04 -4.45
C GLU A 175 2.84 18.39 -5.83
#